data_008a960b1097c354da5cfb207d7cd9f6
#
_entry.id   008a960b1097c354da5cfb207d7cd9f6
#
_cell.length_a   1.000
_cell.length_b   1.000
_cell.length_c   1.000
_cell.angle_alpha   90.00
_cell.angle_beta   90.00
_cell.angle_gamma   90.00
#
_symmetry.space_group_name_H-M   'P 1'
#
loop_
_entity.id
_entity.type
_entity.pdbx_description
1 polymer ?
#
loop_
_entity_poly.entity_id
_entity_poly.type
_entity_poly.pdbx_seq_one_letter_code
_entity_poly.pdbx_strand_id
1 'polypeptide(L)'
;MTKISLIGAGQIGGTLAHLIALKELVDEVVLFDVASGIAKGKALDIAQSSSVDGFNVKFTGTDNYADIKNSGVIIITAGVPRKPGMSRDDLLEINLKIIKQVAEGIKEHSPDAFVICITNPLDVMVMALQKYSEIGRAHV
;
A
#
# COMPACT_ATOMS: atom_id res chain seq x y z
N MET A 1 -13.35 -11.36 3.50
CA MET A 1 -12.28 -10.61 2.82
C MET A 1 -11.00 -11.41 2.93
N THR A 2 -10.42 -11.78 1.81
CA THR A 2 -9.33 -12.72 1.77
C THR A 2 -7.96 -12.07 1.53
N LYS A 3 -7.91 -10.83 1.03
CA LYS A 3 -6.66 -10.18 0.62
C LYS A 3 -6.65 -8.69 0.92
N ILE A 4 -5.55 -8.23 1.53
CA ILE A 4 -5.20 -6.81 1.69
C ILE A 4 -3.88 -6.57 0.97
N SER A 5 -3.82 -5.51 0.17
CA SER A 5 -2.57 -5.03 -0.43
C SER A 5 -2.14 -3.72 0.21
N LEU A 6 -0.85 -3.62 0.51
CA LEU A 6 -0.20 -2.43 1.05
C LEU A 6 0.72 -1.85 -0.02
N ILE A 7 0.45 -0.63 -0.43
CA ILE A 7 1.27 0.07 -1.42
C ILE A 7 2.24 0.97 -0.69
N GLY A 8 3.47 0.52 -0.60
CA GLY A 8 4.54 1.11 0.18
C GLY A 8 5.03 0.15 1.26
N ALA A 9 6.30 -0.25 1.18
CA ALA A 9 6.94 -1.18 2.11
C ALA A 9 7.91 -0.46 3.06
N GLY A 10 7.63 0.79 3.37
CA GLY A 10 8.39 1.56 4.35
C GLY A 10 8.07 1.15 5.79
N GLN A 11 8.36 2.05 6.72
CA GLN A 11 8.13 1.82 8.14
C GLN A 11 6.66 1.51 8.46
N ILE A 12 5.75 2.32 7.94
CA ILE A 12 4.32 2.17 8.21
C ILE A 12 3.77 0.94 7.50
N GLY A 13 4.08 0.75 6.22
CA GLY A 13 3.60 -0.39 5.45
C GLY A 13 4.03 -1.73 6.05
N GLY A 14 5.30 -1.86 6.42
CA GLY A 14 5.82 -3.06 7.08
C GLY A 14 5.17 -3.32 8.43
N THR A 15 5.00 -2.31 9.25
CA THR A 15 4.34 -2.42 10.56
C THR A 15 2.87 -2.84 10.42
N LEU A 16 2.14 -2.21 9.49
CA LEU A 16 0.75 -2.59 9.21
C LEU A 16 0.64 -4.03 8.71
N ALA A 17 1.53 -4.45 7.82
CA ALA A 17 1.54 -5.82 7.32
C ALA A 17 1.67 -6.84 8.46
N HIS A 18 2.58 -6.59 9.40
CA HIS A 18 2.77 -7.45 10.57
C HIS A 18 1.53 -7.47 11.48
N LEU A 19 0.96 -6.30 11.78
CA LEU A 19 -0.24 -6.21 12.62
C LEU A 19 -1.46 -6.89 11.99
N ILE A 20 -1.64 -6.77 10.69
CA ILE A 20 -2.71 -7.46 9.94
C ILE A 20 -2.55 -8.97 10.07
N ALA A 21 -1.32 -9.46 9.96
CA ALA A 21 -1.01 -10.88 10.10
C ALA A 21 -1.26 -11.38 11.53
N LEU A 22 -0.75 -10.67 12.53
CA LEU A 22 -0.94 -11.04 13.96
C LEU A 22 -2.41 -11.15 14.34
N LYS A 23 -3.25 -10.30 13.77
CA LYS A 23 -4.70 -10.30 14.01
C LYS A 23 -5.47 -11.21 13.05
N GLU A 24 -4.78 -11.83 12.10
CA GLU A 24 -5.37 -12.70 11.07
C GLU A 24 -6.62 -12.08 10.42
N LEU A 25 -6.51 -10.80 10.03
CA LEU A 25 -7.64 -10.06 9.43
C LEU A 25 -7.99 -10.55 8.03
N VAL A 26 -7.04 -11.18 7.36
CA VAL A 26 -7.18 -11.71 5.98
C VAL A 26 -6.34 -12.97 5.81
N ASP A 27 -6.57 -13.69 4.73
CA ASP A 27 -5.79 -14.89 4.39
C ASP A 27 -4.48 -14.56 3.67
N GLU A 28 -4.44 -13.40 2.99
CA GLU A 28 -3.29 -13.00 2.17
C GLU A 28 -3.00 -11.50 2.33
N VAL A 29 -1.72 -11.19 2.47
CA VAL A 29 -1.19 -9.83 2.46
C VAL A 29 -0.20 -9.69 1.31
N VAL A 30 -0.39 -8.69 0.47
CA VAL A 30 0.58 -8.27 -0.55
C VAL A 30 1.25 -6.99 -0.10
N LEU A 31 2.57 -7.00 -0.05
CA LEU A 31 3.39 -5.84 0.24
C LEU A 31 4.06 -5.39 -1.05
N PHE A 32 3.63 -4.24 -1.57
CA PHE A 32 4.14 -3.67 -2.82
C PHE A 32 5.10 -2.53 -2.54
N ASP A 33 6.19 -2.49 -3.26
CA ASP A 33 7.08 -1.31 -3.32
C ASP A 33 7.81 -1.30 -4.67
N VAL A 34 8.14 -0.12 -5.17
CA VAL A 34 8.97 0.02 -6.37
C VAL A 34 10.39 -0.55 -6.14
N ALA A 35 10.84 -0.52 -4.89
CA ALA A 35 12.04 -1.22 -4.45
C ALA A 35 11.69 -2.67 -4.08
N SER A 36 11.63 -3.55 -5.07
CA SER A 36 11.16 -4.93 -4.91
C SER A 36 11.92 -5.71 -3.84
N GLY A 37 13.21 -5.48 -3.69
CA GLY A 37 14.03 -6.13 -2.66
C GLY A 37 13.58 -5.81 -1.25
N ILE A 38 13.15 -4.58 -0.99
CA ILE A 38 12.60 -4.17 0.31
C ILE A 38 11.26 -4.86 0.57
N ALA A 39 10.36 -4.84 -0.40
CA ALA A 39 9.05 -5.48 -0.28
C ALA A 39 9.17 -6.98 -0.05
N LYS A 40 10.00 -7.66 -0.84
CA LYS A 40 10.24 -9.10 -0.72
C LYS A 40 10.91 -9.47 0.59
N GLY A 41 11.92 -8.70 0.99
CA GLY A 41 12.65 -8.93 2.25
C GLY A 41 11.74 -8.79 3.46
N LYS A 42 10.95 -7.73 3.53
CA LYS A 42 10.00 -7.53 4.63
C LYS A 42 8.88 -8.57 4.65
N ALA A 43 8.34 -8.91 3.49
CA ALA A 43 7.31 -9.95 3.39
C ALA A 43 7.83 -11.30 3.87
N LEU A 44 9.04 -11.68 3.48
CA LEU A 44 9.68 -12.91 3.94
C LEU A 44 9.95 -12.88 5.45
N ASP A 45 10.49 -11.79 5.97
CA ASP A 45 10.79 -11.63 7.39
C ASP A 45 9.52 -11.78 8.26
N ILE A 46 8.44 -11.13 7.87
CA ILE A 46 7.15 -11.25 8.57
C ILE A 46 6.60 -12.67 8.44
N ALA A 47 6.65 -13.27 7.26
CA ALA A 47 6.17 -14.63 7.04
C ALA A 47 6.90 -15.65 7.93
N GLN A 48 8.21 -15.48 8.10
CA GLN A 48 9.02 -16.35 8.96
C GLN A 48 8.67 -16.20 10.46
N SER A 49 8.17 -15.04 10.88
CA SER A 49 7.73 -14.85 12.26
C SER A 49 6.49 -15.69 12.63
N SER A 50 5.78 -16.20 11.64
CA SER A 50 4.57 -17.01 11.85
C SER A 50 4.83 -18.26 12.72
N SER A 51 6.01 -18.82 12.67
CA SER A 51 6.40 -19.97 13.49
C SER A 51 6.44 -19.65 14.99
N VAL A 52 6.64 -18.39 15.35
CA VAL A 52 6.65 -17.91 16.74
C VAL A 52 5.30 -17.31 17.11
N ASP A 53 4.75 -16.46 16.24
CA ASP A 53 3.52 -15.70 16.50
C ASP A 53 2.24 -16.50 16.22
N GLY A 54 2.34 -17.61 15.49
CA GLY A 54 1.24 -18.55 15.30
C GLY A 54 0.16 -18.14 14.29
N PHE A 55 0.38 -17.12 13.47
CA PHE A 55 -0.57 -16.76 12.42
C PHE A 55 -0.39 -17.60 11.15
N ASN A 56 -1.48 -17.73 10.38
CA ASN A 56 -1.51 -18.43 9.10
C ASN A 56 -1.97 -17.50 7.99
N VAL A 57 -1.13 -16.56 7.60
CA VAL A 57 -1.37 -15.58 6.56
C VAL A 57 -0.30 -15.70 5.50
N LYS A 58 -0.71 -15.76 4.21
CA LYS A 58 0.22 -15.78 3.08
C LYS A 58 0.74 -14.39 2.80
N PHE A 59 2.05 -14.26 2.64
CA PHE A 59 2.72 -13.00 2.28
C PHE A 59 3.32 -13.05 0.88
N THR A 60 3.15 -11.96 0.14
CA THR A 60 3.81 -11.74 -1.14
C THR A 60 4.43 -10.34 -1.14
N GLY A 61 5.73 -10.25 -1.37
CA GLY A 61 6.42 -9.00 -1.65
C GLY A 61 6.62 -8.83 -3.15
N THR A 62 6.30 -7.67 -3.71
CA THR A 62 6.30 -7.46 -5.16
C THR A 62 6.55 -6.00 -5.55
N ASP A 63 6.97 -5.79 -6.77
CA ASP A 63 7.00 -4.51 -7.48
C ASP A 63 6.04 -4.48 -8.68
N ASN A 64 5.23 -5.52 -8.85
CA ASN A 64 4.29 -5.66 -9.95
C ASN A 64 2.86 -5.42 -9.47
N TYR A 65 2.18 -4.42 -10.03
CA TYR A 65 0.79 -4.12 -9.69
C TYR A 65 -0.18 -5.26 -10.02
N ALA A 66 0.15 -6.16 -10.92
CA ALA A 66 -0.70 -7.33 -11.19
C ALA A 66 -0.94 -8.19 -9.95
N ASP A 67 -0.02 -8.18 -8.99
CA ASP A 67 -0.13 -8.97 -7.76
C ASP A 67 -1.15 -8.42 -6.76
N ILE A 68 -1.60 -7.16 -6.92
CA ILE A 68 -2.67 -6.60 -6.08
C ILE A 68 -4.07 -6.96 -6.55
N LYS A 69 -4.18 -7.70 -7.64
CA LYS A 69 -5.47 -8.12 -8.20
C LYS A 69 -6.34 -8.81 -7.14
N ASN A 70 -7.63 -8.53 -7.20
CA ASN A 70 -8.62 -9.09 -6.27
C ASN A 70 -8.43 -8.70 -4.79
N SER A 71 -7.76 -7.61 -4.51
CA SER A 71 -7.70 -7.08 -3.15
C SER A 71 -9.05 -6.54 -2.72
N GLY A 72 -9.48 -6.90 -1.51
CA GLY A 72 -10.68 -6.30 -0.90
C GLY A 72 -10.40 -4.91 -0.35
N VAL A 73 -9.21 -4.73 0.22
CA VAL A 73 -8.72 -3.43 0.72
C VAL A 73 -7.32 -3.17 0.19
N ILE A 74 -7.07 -1.93 -0.19
CA ILE A 74 -5.74 -1.44 -0.53
C ILE A 74 -5.42 -0.26 0.38
N ILE A 75 -4.28 -0.33 1.08
CA ILE A 75 -3.80 0.74 1.94
C ILE A 75 -2.58 1.37 1.30
N ILE A 76 -2.65 2.67 1.01
CA ILE A 76 -1.58 3.42 0.36
C ILE A 76 -0.78 4.16 1.42
N THR A 77 0.44 3.72 1.62
CA THR A 77 1.44 4.37 2.49
C THR A 77 2.60 4.94 1.67
N ALA A 78 2.59 4.72 0.36
CA ALA A 78 3.62 5.18 -0.57
C ALA A 78 3.72 6.70 -0.56
N GLY A 79 4.93 7.20 -0.72
CA GLY A 79 5.24 8.61 -0.73
C GLY A 79 6.56 8.87 -0.01
N VAL A 80 7.13 10.03 -0.26
CA VAL A 80 8.34 10.45 0.43
C VAL A 80 8.01 11.39 1.58
N PRO A 81 8.70 11.27 2.72
CA PRO A 81 8.57 12.24 3.79
C PRO A 81 9.26 13.55 3.42
N ARG A 82 8.83 14.62 4.06
CA ARG A 82 9.49 15.92 3.90
C ARG A 82 10.93 15.85 4.40
N LYS A 83 11.87 16.21 3.55
CA LYS A 83 13.30 16.27 3.89
C LYS A 83 13.72 17.72 4.16
N PRO A 84 14.78 17.94 4.96
CA PRO A 84 15.36 19.28 5.12
C PRO A 84 15.72 19.90 3.76
N GLY A 85 15.39 21.18 3.57
CA GLY A 85 15.59 21.88 2.31
C GLY A 85 14.54 21.67 1.24
N MET A 86 13.55 20.81 1.48
CA MET A 86 12.44 20.56 0.57
C MET A 86 11.27 21.50 0.88
N SER A 87 10.76 22.21 -0.14
CA SER A 87 9.56 23.02 0.00
C SER A 87 8.31 22.14 0.04
N ARG A 88 7.17 22.72 0.45
CA ARG A 88 5.86 22.03 0.37
C ARG A 88 5.50 21.69 -1.07
N ASP A 89 5.82 22.58 -2.00
CA ASP A 89 5.50 22.38 -3.42
C ASP A 89 6.35 21.26 -4.02
N ASP A 90 7.61 21.14 -3.62
CA ASP A 90 8.48 20.03 -4.04
C ASP A 90 7.92 18.69 -3.56
N LEU A 91 7.52 18.62 -2.30
CA LEU A 91 6.91 17.40 -1.73
C LEU A 91 5.60 17.04 -2.44
N LEU A 92 4.76 18.04 -2.67
CA LEU A 92 3.50 17.88 -3.37
C LEU A 92 3.71 17.30 -4.77
N GLU A 93 4.64 17.87 -5.54
CA GLU A 93 4.92 17.42 -6.90
C GLU A 93 5.40 15.97 -6.95
N ILE A 94 6.34 15.60 -6.07
CA ILE A 94 6.87 14.24 -6.01
C ILE A 94 5.76 13.25 -5.64
N ASN A 95 5.00 13.54 -4.61
CA ASN A 95 3.95 12.66 -4.12
C ASN A 95 2.76 12.57 -5.09
N LEU A 96 2.46 13.63 -5.83
CA LEU A 96 1.45 13.57 -6.90
C LEU A 96 1.85 12.60 -8.02
N LYS A 97 3.10 12.57 -8.41
CA LYS A 97 3.59 11.60 -9.40
C LYS A 97 3.45 10.16 -8.89
N ILE A 98 3.81 9.94 -7.63
CA ILE A 98 3.68 8.62 -6.98
C ILE A 98 2.21 8.19 -6.95
N ILE A 99 1.32 9.03 -6.47
CA ILE A 99 -0.12 8.74 -6.37
C ILE A 99 -0.74 8.49 -7.74
N LYS A 100 -0.31 9.21 -8.78
CA LYS A 100 -0.79 8.96 -10.14
C LYS A 100 -0.45 7.55 -10.60
N GLN A 101 0.77 7.09 -10.39
CA GLN A 101 1.18 5.73 -10.74
C GLN A 101 0.42 4.67 -9.93
N VAL A 102 0.25 4.90 -8.64
CA VAL A 102 -0.53 4.02 -7.75
C VAL A 102 -1.98 3.94 -8.22
N ALA A 103 -2.59 5.08 -8.51
CA ALA A 103 -3.98 5.15 -8.98
C ALA A 103 -4.19 4.39 -10.29
N GLU A 104 -3.27 4.52 -11.24
CA GLU A 104 -3.31 3.78 -12.50
C GLU A 104 -3.20 2.27 -12.28
N GLY A 105 -2.31 1.84 -11.39
CA GLY A 105 -2.16 0.43 -11.03
C GLY A 105 -3.42 -0.16 -10.38
N ILE A 106 -4.04 0.57 -9.48
CA ILE A 106 -5.29 0.16 -8.83
C ILE A 106 -6.43 0.09 -9.84
N LYS A 107 -6.58 1.10 -10.69
CA LYS A 107 -7.60 1.15 -11.74
C LYS A 107 -7.52 -0.07 -12.66
N GLU A 108 -6.32 -0.45 -13.04
CA GLU A 108 -6.08 -1.56 -13.96
C GLU A 108 -6.29 -2.93 -13.31
N HIS A 109 -5.81 -3.11 -12.08
CA HIS A 109 -5.71 -4.44 -11.48
C HIS A 109 -6.71 -4.72 -10.36
N SER A 110 -7.19 -3.71 -9.67
CA SER A 110 -8.10 -3.91 -8.52
C SER A 110 -9.08 -2.74 -8.35
N PRO A 111 -9.90 -2.44 -9.37
CA PRO A 111 -10.77 -1.25 -9.37
C PRO A 111 -11.90 -1.30 -8.33
N ASP A 112 -12.26 -2.48 -7.84
CA ASP A 112 -13.35 -2.66 -6.87
C ASP A 112 -12.87 -2.64 -5.42
N ALA A 113 -11.57 -2.46 -5.18
CA ALA A 113 -11.04 -2.44 -3.83
C ALA A 113 -11.47 -1.20 -3.05
N PHE A 114 -11.69 -1.38 -1.74
CA PHE A 114 -11.80 -0.27 -0.82
C PHE A 114 -10.41 0.32 -0.56
N VAL A 115 -10.21 1.60 -0.84
CA VAL A 115 -8.88 2.22 -0.78
C VAL A 115 -8.78 3.17 0.42
N ILE A 116 -7.77 2.95 1.25
CA ILE A 116 -7.38 3.82 2.35
C ILE A 116 -6.07 4.50 1.99
N CYS A 117 -6.05 5.82 1.93
CA CYS A 117 -4.85 6.60 1.63
C CYS A 117 -4.38 7.36 2.86
N ILE A 118 -3.10 7.19 3.21
CA ILE A 118 -2.46 7.91 4.32
C ILE A 118 -1.26 8.76 3.88
N THR A 119 -1.02 8.87 2.59
CA THR A 119 0.08 9.67 2.03
C THR A 119 -0.19 11.16 2.18
N ASN A 120 0.79 11.90 2.69
CA ASN A 120 0.70 13.36 2.88
C ASN A 120 1.19 14.14 1.64
N PRO A 121 0.64 15.33 1.39
CA PRO A 121 -0.49 15.99 2.07
C PRO A 121 -1.82 15.28 1.78
N LEU A 122 -2.50 14.84 2.84
CA LEU A 122 -3.56 13.84 2.75
C LEU A 122 -4.72 14.24 1.84
N ASP A 123 -5.29 15.44 2.04
CA ASP A 123 -6.47 15.86 1.27
C ASP A 123 -6.18 15.93 -0.22
N VAL A 124 -5.03 16.46 -0.60
CA VAL A 124 -4.61 16.57 -2.00
C VAL A 124 -4.35 15.19 -2.61
N MET A 125 -3.70 14.31 -1.85
CA MET A 125 -3.41 12.93 -2.33
C MET A 125 -4.68 12.12 -2.52
N VAL A 126 -5.65 12.25 -1.62
CA VAL A 126 -6.96 11.59 -1.75
C VAL A 126 -7.73 12.11 -2.97
N MET A 127 -7.74 13.42 -3.19
CA MET A 127 -8.38 14.02 -4.37
C MET A 127 -7.71 13.56 -5.68
N ALA A 128 -6.39 13.55 -5.71
CA ALA A 128 -5.63 13.07 -6.87
C ALA A 128 -5.87 11.58 -7.14
N LEU A 129 -5.85 10.77 -6.09
CA LEU A 129 -6.14 9.34 -6.18
C LEU A 129 -7.53 9.10 -6.79
N GLN A 130 -8.54 9.78 -6.31
CA GLN A 130 -9.90 9.68 -6.81
C GLN A 130 -9.98 10.07 -8.29
N LYS A 131 -9.33 11.17 -8.67
CA LYS A 131 -9.34 11.66 -10.05
C LYS A 131 -8.67 10.68 -11.01
N TYR A 132 -7.51 10.14 -10.65
CA TYR A 132 -6.73 9.29 -11.55
C TYR A 132 -7.21 7.83 -11.56
N SER A 133 -7.70 7.32 -10.44
CA SER A 133 -8.20 5.94 -10.37
C SER A 133 -9.63 5.78 -10.86
N GLU A 134 -10.40 6.86 -10.90
CA GLU A 134 -11.84 6.85 -11.19
C GLU A 134 -12.63 5.96 -10.24
N ILE A 135 -12.07 5.62 -9.08
CA ILE A 135 -12.74 4.87 -8.03
C ILE A 135 -13.75 5.79 -7.34
N GLY A 136 -14.97 5.29 -7.15
CA GLY A 136 -16.02 6.01 -6.45
C GLY A 136 -15.65 6.35 -5.00
N ARG A 137 -16.29 7.38 -4.44
CA ARG A 137 -16.08 7.72 -3.03
C ARG A 137 -16.54 6.59 -2.14
N ALA A 138 -15.69 6.20 -1.19
CA ALA A 138 -16.17 5.49 -0.04
C ALA A 138 -17.09 6.44 0.74
N HIS A 139 -18.33 6.05 0.94
CA HIS A 139 -19.20 6.75 1.86
C HIS A 139 -18.79 6.41 3.29
N VAL A 140 -18.35 7.40 3.98
CA VAL A 140 -18.10 7.30 5.41
C VAL A 140 -19.39 7.55 6.16
#